data_74d0fa1b03073ddc3796197c49cc24d1
#
_entry.id   74d0fa1b03073ddc3796197c49cc24d1
#
_cell.length_a   1.000
_cell.length_b   1.000
_cell.length_c   1.000
_cell.angle_alpha   90.00
_cell.angle_beta   90.00
_cell.angle_gamma   90.00
#
_symmetry.space_group_name_H-M   'P 1'
#
loop_
_entity.id
_entity.type
_entity.pdbx_description
1 polymer ?
#
loop_
_entity_poly.entity_id
_entity_poly.type
_entity_poly.pdbx_seq_one_letter_code
_entity_poly.pdbx_strand_id
1 'polypeptide(L)'
;MNKYIMALDAGTTSNRCILFNEKGEMCSVAQREFHQYFPKPGWVEHDADEIWASMLGVAVEAMNMIGAEAHDIAAIGITNQRETAIVWDKNTGDPIYHAIVWQCRRTSEYCDSLKAKGLTDKFRMKTGLVIDAYFSATKVKWILDNVPGAREKAERGDLLFGTVETWLIWKLTRGTVHITDYSNASRTMLFNINTLQWDDEILEELNIPKSMLPTPKPSSCVYGMADPSFLGGPIPIAGAAGDQQSALFGQTCFQPGEAKNTYGTGCFLLMNTGEKPVFSENGLVTTIAWGLDGKVNYALEGSIFVAGAAIQWLRDEMRLIDSAEDSEYMAKKVKDTNGCYVVPAFTGLGAPHWDQYARGTIVGITRGVNKYHIIRATLDSLAYQVNDVLQSMRADSGIQLASLKVDGGASANDFLMQTQADIINAPVNRPRCVETTAMGAAYLAGLAVKYWTSKEEVLQNWAIDKTFIPEITDEARSKRIRGWEKAVKYAYGWAR
;
A
#
# COMPACT_ATOMS: atom_id res chain seq x y z
N MET A 1 26.66 -17.29 -13.34
CA MET A 1 25.23 -16.94 -13.58
C MET A 1 24.74 -16.24 -12.34
N ASN A 2 24.05 -15.12 -12.49
CA ASN A 2 23.41 -14.44 -11.36
C ASN A 2 22.37 -15.37 -10.72
N LYS A 3 22.40 -15.51 -9.40
CA LYS A 3 21.60 -16.51 -8.67
C LYS A 3 20.35 -15.94 -8.04
N TYR A 4 20.33 -14.62 -7.82
CA TYR A 4 19.30 -13.98 -7.00
C TYR A 4 18.83 -12.66 -7.59
N ILE A 5 17.58 -12.29 -7.29
CA ILE A 5 17.08 -10.91 -7.33
C ILE A 5 17.00 -10.40 -5.89
N MET A 6 17.51 -9.20 -5.65
CA MET A 6 17.41 -8.51 -4.37
C MET A 6 16.17 -7.63 -4.35
N ALA A 7 15.27 -7.85 -3.41
CA ALA A 7 14.13 -6.98 -3.14
C ALA A 7 14.38 -6.15 -1.89
N LEU A 8 14.33 -4.84 -2.01
CA LEU A 8 14.39 -3.87 -0.93
C LEU A 8 12.96 -3.37 -0.64
N ASP A 9 12.45 -3.68 0.53
CA ASP A 9 11.11 -3.29 0.98
C ASP A 9 11.21 -2.26 2.10
N ALA A 10 10.96 -1.01 1.76
CA ALA A 10 10.98 0.12 2.68
C ALA A 10 9.57 0.36 3.26
N GLY A 11 9.23 -0.38 4.30
CA GLY A 11 7.94 -0.27 4.98
C GLY A 11 7.80 0.98 5.85
N THR A 12 6.64 1.14 6.49
CA THR A 12 6.38 2.29 7.37
C THR A 12 7.15 2.22 8.69
N THR A 13 7.35 1.02 9.22
CA THR A 13 8.00 0.83 10.54
C THR A 13 9.33 0.11 10.47
N SER A 14 9.63 -0.53 9.36
CA SER A 14 10.85 -1.31 9.19
C SER A 14 11.26 -1.39 7.72
N ASN A 15 12.56 -1.60 7.51
CA ASN A 15 13.13 -1.94 6.22
C ASN A 15 13.45 -3.43 6.18
N ARG A 16 13.27 -4.03 5.01
CA ARG A 16 13.52 -5.45 4.78
C ARG A 16 14.26 -5.65 3.47
N CYS A 17 15.18 -6.62 3.46
CA CYS A 17 15.81 -7.12 2.24
C CYS A 17 15.55 -8.62 2.11
N ILE A 18 15.09 -9.04 0.95
CA ILE A 18 14.84 -10.44 0.62
C ILE A 18 15.59 -10.79 -0.66
N LEU A 19 16.30 -11.91 -0.66
CA LEU A 19 16.94 -12.48 -1.84
C LEU A 19 16.06 -13.63 -2.36
N PHE A 20 15.60 -13.50 -3.60
CA PHE A 20 14.77 -14.50 -4.28
C PHE A 20 15.60 -15.22 -5.36
N ASN A 21 15.43 -16.55 -5.47
CA ASN A 21 16.00 -17.33 -6.56
C ASN A 21 15.05 -17.34 -7.80
N GLU A 22 15.47 -18.00 -8.87
CA GLU A 22 14.73 -18.12 -10.13
C GLU A 22 13.35 -18.75 -9.98
N LYS A 23 13.16 -19.60 -8.97
CA LYS A 23 11.86 -20.22 -8.64
C LYS A 23 10.96 -19.33 -7.79
N GLY A 24 11.39 -18.10 -7.45
CA GLY A 24 10.66 -17.22 -6.55
C GLY A 24 10.73 -17.64 -5.07
N GLU A 25 11.66 -18.50 -4.70
CA GLU A 25 11.86 -18.92 -3.32
C GLU A 25 12.71 -17.90 -2.55
N MET A 26 12.33 -17.61 -1.31
CA MET A 26 13.10 -16.75 -0.41
C MET A 26 14.33 -17.51 0.09
N CYS A 27 15.52 -17.04 -0.29
CA CYS A 27 16.79 -17.64 0.10
C CYS A 27 17.42 -16.96 1.32
N SER A 28 17.16 -15.68 1.53
CA SER A 28 17.62 -14.90 2.67
C SER A 28 16.65 -13.77 2.96
N VAL A 29 16.49 -13.44 4.25
CA VAL A 29 15.65 -12.34 4.73
C VAL A 29 16.35 -11.63 5.88
N ALA A 30 16.54 -10.32 5.76
CA ALA A 30 16.99 -9.47 6.86
C ALA A 30 15.99 -8.31 7.04
N GLN A 31 15.72 -7.93 8.28
CA GLN A 31 14.76 -6.87 8.62
C GLN A 31 15.28 -6.04 9.79
N ARG A 32 15.01 -4.73 9.74
CA ARG A 32 15.36 -3.81 10.83
C ARG A 32 14.31 -2.72 10.94
N GLU A 33 13.84 -2.49 12.16
CA GLU A 33 12.98 -1.35 12.51
C GLU A 33 13.82 -0.07 12.53
N PHE A 34 13.15 1.08 12.33
CA PHE A 34 13.70 2.41 12.47
C PHE A 34 12.77 3.31 13.28
N HIS A 35 13.29 4.43 13.77
CA HIS A 35 12.56 5.28 14.70
C HIS A 35 11.40 6.03 14.04
N GLN A 36 10.28 6.11 14.77
CA GLN A 36 9.09 6.86 14.37
C GLN A 36 9.01 8.14 15.21
N TYR A 37 8.83 9.30 14.56
CA TYR A 37 8.77 10.60 15.24
C TYR A 37 7.35 11.15 15.22
N PHE A 38 6.85 11.57 16.38
CA PHE A 38 5.51 12.15 16.58
C PHE A 38 5.60 13.51 17.24
N PRO A 39 6.10 14.56 16.55
CA PRO A 39 6.44 15.85 17.18
C PRO A 39 5.23 16.63 17.69
N LYS A 40 4.04 16.39 17.12
CA LYS A 40 2.76 16.98 17.53
C LYS A 40 1.61 15.99 17.31
N PRO A 41 0.45 16.16 17.96
CA PRO A 41 -0.72 15.33 17.67
C PRO A 41 -1.07 15.32 16.18
N GLY A 42 -1.18 14.12 15.61
CA GLY A 42 -1.46 13.91 14.19
C GLY A 42 -0.29 14.14 13.24
N TRP A 43 0.90 14.45 13.75
CA TRP A 43 2.13 14.56 12.96
C TRP A 43 2.93 13.28 13.04
N VAL A 44 3.41 12.81 11.89
CA VAL A 44 4.24 11.63 11.77
C VAL A 44 5.41 11.92 10.83
N GLU A 45 6.61 11.63 11.31
CA GLU A 45 7.85 11.90 10.58
C GLU A 45 8.81 10.71 10.67
N HIS A 46 9.67 10.57 9.67
CA HIS A 46 10.81 9.66 9.66
C HIS A 46 12.10 10.42 9.38
N ASP A 47 13.21 9.93 9.89
CA ASP A 47 14.53 10.36 9.47
C ASP A 47 14.90 9.63 8.16
N ALA A 48 15.11 10.38 7.07
CA ALA A 48 15.43 9.81 5.77
C ALA A 48 16.81 9.13 5.75
N ASP A 49 17.76 9.60 6.55
CA ASP A 49 19.08 8.97 6.67
C ASP A 49 19.01 7.68 7.49
N GLU A 50 18.15 7.56 8.50
CA GLU A 50 17.86 6.29 9.16
C GLU A 50 17.25 5.27 8.21
N ILE A 51 16.29 5.69 7.35
CA ILE A 51 15.73 4.83 6.30
C ILE A 51 16.85 4.30 5.40
N TRP A 52 17.73 5.17 4.92
CA TRP A 52 18.86 4.78 4.09
C TRP A 52 19.84 3.83 4.80
N ALA A 53 20.28 4.20 6.00
CA ALA A 53 21.27 3.43 6.74
C ALA A 53 20.75 2.04 7.11
N SER A 54 19.50 1.94 7.58
CA SER A 54 18.89 0.65 7.91
C SER A 54 18.64 -0.21 6.67
N MET A 55 18.23 0.40 5.52
CA MET A 55 18.07 -0.34 4.27
C MET A 55 19.38 -0.91 3.75
N LEU A 56 20.44 -0.11 3.72
CA LEU A 56 21.77 -0.60 3.33
C LEU A 56 22.24 -1.71 4.28
N GLY A 57 22.01 -1.53 5.59
CA GLY A 57 22.35 -2.54 6.59
C GLY A 57 21.67 -3.89 6.35
N VAL A 58 20.36 -3.91 6.11
CA VAL A 58 19.66 -5.17 5.84
C VAL A 58 20.01 -5.78 4.47
N ALA A 59 20.36 -4.95 3.47
CA ALA A 59 20.83 -5.44 2.18
C ALA A 59 22.15 -6.22 2.33
N VAL A 60 23.13 -5.63 3.03
CA VAL A 60 24.41 -6.28 3.31
C VAL A 60 24.22 -7.53 4.19
N GLU A 61 23.38 -7.45 5.22
CA GLU A 61 23.07 -8.57 6.11
C GLU A 61 22.47 -9.75 5.35
N ALA A 62 21.48 -9.52 4.49
CA ALA A 62 20.84 -10.56 3.71
C ALA A 62 21.82 -11.26 2.75
N MET A 63 22.75 -10.53 2.13
CA MET A 63 23.81 -11.10 1.31
C MET A 63 24.75 -11.97 2.14
N ASN A 64 25.20 -11.46 3.29
CA ASN A 64 26.13 -12.16 4.17
C ASN A 64 25.57 -13.48 4.73
N MET A 65 24.25 -13.52 5.04
CA MET A 65 23.60 -14.72 5.60
C MET A 65 23.74 -15.96 4.71
N ILE A 66 23.86 -15.79 3.41
CA ILE A 66 24.01 -16.90 2.45
C ILE A 66 25.33 -16.85 1.67
N GLY A 67 26.25 -15.95 2.04
CA GLY A 67 27.53 -15.78 1.36
C GLY A 67 27.41 -15.31 -0.09
N ALA A 68 26.36 -14.55 -0.42
CA ALA A 68 26.18 -13.98 -1.75
C ALA A 68 27.09 -12.78 -1.96
N GLU A 69 27.67 -12.67 -3.15
CA GLU A 69 28.45 -11.52 -3.59
C GLU A 69 27.67 -10.70 -4.64
N ALA A 70 28.11 -9.48 -4.92
CA ALA A 70 27.46 -8.60 -5.87
C ALA A 70 27.20 -9.25 -7.24
N HIS A 71 28.12 -10.08 -7.73
CA HIS A 71 28.00 -10.79 -9.00
C HIS A 71 26.94 -11.92 -9.00
N ASP A 72 26.47 -12.35 -7.81
CA ASP A 72 25.36 -13.29 -7.67
C ASP A 72 23.99 -12.60 -7.79
N ILE A 73 23.93 -11.25 -7.67
CA ILE A 73 22.69 -10.48 -7.72
C ILE A 73 22.46 -9.97 -9.15
N ALA A 74 21.37 -10.41 -9.77
CA ALA A 74 21.02 -10.00 -11.13
C ALA A 74 20.52 -8.55 -11.20
N ALA A 75 19.70 -8.15 -10.23
CA ALA A 75 19.16 -6.79 -10.13
C ALA A 75 18.60 -6.52 -8.73
N ILE A 76 18.40 -5.23 -8.44
CA ILE A 76 17.69 -4.72 -7.28
C ILE A 76 16.30 -4.25 -7.72
N GLY A 77 15.25 -4.72 -7.02
CA GLY A 77 13.91 -4.18 -7.04
C GLY A 77 13.60 -3.48 -5.73
N ILE A 78 12.94 -2.33 -5.80
CA ILE A 78 12.59 -1.51 -4.64
C ILE A 78 11.08 -1.37 -4.53
N THR A 79 10.55 -1.61 -3.34
CA THR A 79 9.18 -1.29 -2.98
C THR A 79 9.17 -0.47 -1.70
N ASN A 80 8.15 0.34 -1.50
CA ASN A 80 8.18 1.34 -0.44
C ASN A 80 6.80 1.71 0.06
N GLN A 81 6.73 2.17 1.33
CA GLN A 81 5.62 2.99 1.80
C GLN A 81 5.43 4.17 0.84
N ARG A 82 4.19 4.35 0.37
CA ARG A 82 3.88 5.37 -0.62
C ARG A 82 3.70 6.75 0.02
N GLU A 83 3.61 7.80 -0.79
CA GLU A 83 3.24 9.18 -0.45
C GLU A 83 4.18 9.91 0.52
N THR A 84 4.98 9.21 1.30
CA THR A 84 5.95 9.81 2.22
C THR A 84 6.90 10.71 1.45
N ALA A 85 6.96 11.99 1.83
CA ALA A 85 7.65 13.03 1.08
C ALA A 85 9.01 13.36 1.72
N ILE A 86 10.06 13.27 0.90
CA ILE A 86 11.43 13.62 1.28
C ILE A 86 11.91 14.76 0.38
N VAL A 87 12.47 15.82 0.97
CA VAL A 87 13.09 16.93 0.26
C VAL A 87 14.53 17.08 0.74
N TRP A 88 15.49 17.12 -0.19
CA TRP A 88 16.92 17.20 0.14
C TRP A 88 17.64 18.19 -0.77
N ASP A 89 18.78 18.68 -0.29
CA ASP A 89 19.68 19.54 -1.06
C ASP A 89 20.54 18.64 -1.97
N LYS A 90 20.45 18.86 -3.29
CA LYS A 90 21.19 18.03 -4.27
C LYS A 90 22.70 18.21 -4.20
N ASN A 91 23.16 19.35 -3.65
CA ASN A 91 24.59 19.67 -3.61
C ASN A 91 25.29 19.05 -2.41
N THR A 92 24.56 18.91 -1.28
CA THR A 92 25.11 18.29 -0.04
C THR A 92 24.67 16.83 0.13
N GLY A 93 23.50 16.49 -0.40
CA GLY A 93 22.87 15.19 -0.23
C GLY A 93 22.08 15.07 1.08
N ASP A 94 21.93 16.17 1.83
CA ASP A 94 21.26 16.17 3.13
C ASP A 94 19.76 16.47 3.01
N PRO A 95 18.88 15.70 3.69
CA PRO A 95 17.50 16.09 3.85
C PRO A 95 17.37 17.45 4.56
N ILE A 96 16.54 18.35 4.04
CA ILE A 96 16.34 19.68 4.65
C ILE A 96 15.33 19.64 5.80
N TYR A 97 14.58 18.56 5.90
CA TYR A 97 13.58 18.27 6.92
C TYR A 97 13.36 16.76 7.03
N HIS A 98 12.81 16.28 8.13
CA HIS A 98 12.37 14.90 8.25
C HIS A 98 11.38 14.53 7.13
N ALA A 99 11.38 13.29 6.70
CA ALA A 99 10.38 12.76 5.79
C ALA A 99 8.98 12.89 6.42
N ILE A 100 8.06 13.55 5.74
CA ILE A 100 6.67 13.65 6.22
C ILE A 100 5.92 12.42 5.75
N VAL A 101 5.49 11.60 6.70
CA VAL A 101 4.91 10.28 6.45
C VAL A 101 3.48 10.40 5.93
N TRP A 102 3.05 9.42 5.14
CA TRP A 102 1.70 9.32 4.56
C TRP A 102 0.58 9.45 5.61
N GLN A 103 0.81 9.01 6.85
CA GLN A 103 -0.14 9.10 7.96
C GLN A 103 -0.29 10.51 8.54
N CYS A 104 0.64 11.42 8.22
CA CYS A 104 0.69 12.75 8.82
C CYS A 104 -0.47 13.64 8.36
N ARG A 105 -1.17 14.26 9.31
CA ARG A 105 -2.38 15.07 9.06
C ARG A 105 -2.13 16.59 9.10
N ARG A 106 -0.86 17.05 9.20
CA ARG A 106 -0.52 18.47 9.34
C ARG A 106 -1.03 19.38 8.23
N THR A 107 -1.28 18.84 7.05
CA THR A 107 -1.72 19.59 5.87
C THR A 107 -3.23 19.52 5.62
N SER A 108 -4.01 18.96 6.56
CA SER A 108 -5.46 18.77 6.39
C SER A 108 -6.20 20.09 6.15
N GLU A 109 -5.88 21.17 6.88
CA GLU A 109 -6.51 22.49 6.69
C GLU A 109 -6.22 23.06 5.29
N TYR A 110 -5.00 22.86 4.77
CA TYR A 110 -4.68 23.28 3.42
C TYR A 110 -5.46 22.46 2.37
N CYS A 111 -5.62 21.16 2.58
CA CYS A 111 -6.48 20.33 1.73
C CYS A 111 -7.93 20.85 1.72
N ASP A 112 -8.48 21.21 2.87
CA ASP A 112 -9.83 21.76 2.97
C ASP A 112 -9.94 23.12 2.23
N SER A 113 -8.91 23.94 2.26
CA SER A 113 -8.86 25.19 1.48
C SER A 113 -8.89 24.95 -0.04
N LEU A 114 -8.21 23.91 -0.53
CA LEU A 114 -8.24 23.53 -1.95
C LEU A 114 -9.64 23.01 -2.36
N LYS A 115 -10.29 22.23 -1.51
CA LYS A 115 -11.67 21.78 -1.73
C LYS A 115 -12.65 22.97 -1.77
N ALA A 116 -12.50 23.93 -0.85
CA ALA A 116 -13.30 25.15 -0.81
C ALA A 116 -13.14 26.01 -2.06
N LYS A 117 -11.99 25.97 -2.75
CA LYS A 117 -11.77 26.59 -4.06
C LYS A 117 -12.44 25.85 -5.21
N GLY A 118 -13.11 24.69 -4.98
CA GLY A 118 -13.77 23.90 -6.00
C GLY A 118 -12.81 23.06 -6.86
N LEU A 119 -11.61 22.74 -6.36
CA LEU A 119 -10.58 22.03 -7.13
C LEU A 119 -10.71 20.51 -7.09
N THR A 120 -11.65 19.96 -6.35
CA THR A 120 -11.80 18.50 -6.13
C THR A 120 -11.88 17.71 -7.44
N ASP A 121 -12.77 18.09 -8.36
CA ASP A 121 -12.93 17.39 -9.63
C ASP A 121 -11.73 17.54 -10.54
N LYS A 122 -11.09 18.73 -10.56
CA LYS A 122 -9.87 18.98 -11.33
C LYS A 122 -8.76 18.02 -10.90
N PHE A 123 -8.50 17.90 -9.59
CA PHE A 123 -7.48 16.99 -9.08
C PHE A 123 -7.84 15.53 -9.37
N ARG A 124 -9.10 15.14 -9.12
CA ARG A 124 -9.56 13.77 -9.35
C ARG A 124 -9.38 13.34 -10.81
N MET A 125 -9.78 14.16 -11.77
CA MET A 125 -9.71 13.82 -13.20
C MET A 125 -8.29 13.78 -13.74
N LYS A 126 -7.35 14.54 -13.15
CA LYS A 126 -5.96 14.56 -13.56
C LYS A 126 -5.13 13.49 -12.85
N THR A 127 -5.32 13.31 -11.54
CA THR A 127 -4.47 12.46 -10.71
C THR A 127 -5.10 11.14 -10.30
N GLY A 128 -6.42 10.99 -10.45
CA GLY A 128 -7.18 9.85 -9.94
C GLY A 128 -7.44 9.90 -8.44
N LEU A 129 -6.94 10.92 -7.74
CA LEU A 129 -6.93 11.00 -6.28
C LEU A 129 -7.94 12.04 -5.76
N VAL A 130 -8.36 11.83 -4.52
CA VAL A 130 -9.06 12.86 -3.74
C VAL A 130 -8.04 13.86 -3.17
N ILE A 131 -8.47 15.08 -2.87
CA ILE A 131 -7.61 16.05 -2.15
C ILE A 131 -7.58 15.65 -0.68
N ASP A 132 -6.44 15.14 -0.22
CA ASP A 132 -6.25 14.70 1.16
C ASP A 132 -4.78 14.83 1.59
N ALA A 133 -4.55 15.07 2.88
CA ALA A 133 -3.22 15.10 3.49
C ALA A 133 -2.44 13.78 3.39
N TYR A 134 -3.10 12.71 3.00
CA TYR A 134 -2.50 11.40 2.73
C TYR A 134 -1.41 11.48 1.63
N PHE A 135 -1.67 12.24 0.55
CA PHE A 135 -0.81 12.30 -0.63
C PHE A 135 0.36 13.29 -0.49
N SER A 136 1.38 13.18 -1.35
CA SER A 136 2.66 13.88 -1.19
C SER A 136 2.59 15.39 -1.37
N ALA A 137 1.76 15.87 -2.30
CA ALA A 137 1.80 17.27 -2.80
C ALA A 137 1.78 18.33 -1.71
N THR A 138 0.80 18.21 -0.79
CA THR A 138 0.65 19.20 0.29
C THR A 138 1.75 19.13 1.33
N LYS A 139 2.41 17.97 1.48
CA LYS A 139 3.59 17.80 2.34
C LYS A 139 4.81 18.53 1.77
N VAL A 140 5.04 18.39 0.45
CA VAL A 140 6.11 19.12 -0.25
C VAL A 140 5.91 20.62 -0.10
N LYS A 141 4.69 21.10 -0.40
CA LYS A 141 4.34 22.52 -0.21
C LYS A 141 4.60 22.98 1.22
N TRP A 142 4.19 22.19 2.22
CA TRP A 142 4.40 22.51 3.62
C TRP A 142 5.90 22.67 3.94
N ILE A 143 6.76 21.80 3.45
CA ILE A 143 8.22 21.90 3.64
C ILE A 143 8.73 23.21 3.06
N LEU A 144 8.36 23.52 1.81
CA LEU A 144 8.81 24.74 1.14
C LEU A 144 8.36 26.03 1.85
N ASP A 145 7.19 26.03 2.46
CA ASP A 145 6.59 27.18 3.13
C ASP A 145 7.04 27.33 4.59
N ASN A 146 7.48 26.27 5.26
CA ASN A 146 7.76 26.28 6.70
C ASN A 146 9.22 26.05 7.08
N VAL A 147 10.04 25.48 6.19
CA VAL A 147 11.46 25.30 6.46
C VAL A 147 12.22 26.55 5.98
N PRO A 148 12.96 27.22 6.87
CA PRO A 148 13.68 28.46 6.51
C PRO A 148 14.62 28.27 5.34
N GLY A 149 14.52 29.14 4.32
CA GLY A 149 15.35 29.12 3.11
C GLY A 149 15.01 28.03 2.09
N ALA A 150 14.00 27.17 2.38
CA ALA A 150 13.63 26.07 1.47
C ALA A 150 13.05 26.61 0.15
N ARG A 151 12.18 27.61 0.20
CA ARG A 151 11.54 28.20 -0.97
C ARG A 151 12.59 28.76 -1.95
N GLU A 152 13.50 29.58 -1.45
CA GLU A 152 14.57 30.20 -2.25
C GLU A 152 15.52 29.13 -2.84
N LYS A 153 15.85 28.10 -2.09
CA LYS A 153 16.66 26.97 -2.60
C LYS A 153 15.93 26.21 -3.69
N ALA A 154 14.64 25.95 -3.53
CA ALA A 154 13.83 25.27 -4.53
C ALA A 154 13.73 26.06 -5.84
N GLU A 155 13.51 27.38 -5.76
CA GLU A 155 13.43 28.27 -6.91
C GLU A 155 14.76 28.37 -7.67
N ARG A 156 15.90 28.28 -6.98
CA ARG A 156 17.23 28.18 -7.61
C ARG A 156 17.51 26.80 -8.20
N GLY A 157 16.67 25.80 -7.95
CA GLY A 157 16.87 24.43 -8.40
C GLY A 157 17.89 23.64 -7.57
N ASP A 158 18.12 24.01 -6.31
CA ASP A 158 19.05 23.34 -5.41
C ASP A 158 18.41 22.16 -4.67
N LEU A 159 17.08 22.10 -4.61
CA LEU A 159 16.37 21.04 -3.90
C LEU A 159 15.82 19.98 -4.86
N LEU A 160 15.80 18.75 -4.36
CA LEU A 160 15.12 17.61 -4.99
C LEU A 160 14.04 17.07 -4.05
N PHE A 161 12.97 16.57 -4.68
CA PHE A 161 11.90 15.85 -4.02
C PHE A 161 11.88 14.39 -4.49
N GLY A 162 11.48 13.51 -3.61
CA GLY A 162 11.15 12.13 -3.93
C GLY A 162 10.30 11.47 -2.86
N THR A 163 9.65 10.40 -3.26
CA THR A 163 9.14 9.39 -2.36
C THR A 163 10.29 8.46 -1.95
N VAL A 164 10.03 7.49 -1.09
CA VAL A 164 11.13 6.73 -0.45
C VAL A 164 11.98 5.97 -1.47
N GLU A 165 11.39 5.39 -2.52
CA GLU A 165 12.15 4.70 -3.57
C GLU A 165 13.07 5.65 -4.33
N THR A 166 12.62 6.88 -4.62
CA THR A 166 13.45 7.90 -5.28
C THR A 166 14.67 8.26 -4.43
N TRP A 167 14.46 8.43 -3.11
CA TRP A 167 15.54 8.66 -2.16
C TRP A 167 16.54 7.51 -2.14
N LEU A 168 16.06 6.26 -2.05
CA LEU A 168 16.92 5.08 -2.04
C LEU A 168 17.71 4.92 -3.34
N ILE A 169 17.08 5.15 -4.51
CA ILE A 169 17.75 5.09 -5.81
C ILE A 169 18.82 6.19 -5.90
N TRP A 170 18.49 7.42 -5.47
CA TRP A 170 19.42 8.52 -5.45
C TRP A 170 20.65 8.24 -4.56
N LYS A 171 20.43 7.69 -3.36
CA LYS A 171 21.51 7.29 -2.44
C LYS A 171 22.33 6.13 -3.02
N LEU A 172 21.69 5.06 -3.52
CA LEU A 172 22.37 3.91 -4.12
C LEU A 172 23.24 4.26 -5.31
N THR A 173 22.85 5.28 -6.07
CA THR A 173 23.60 5.77 -7.24
C THR A 173 24.53 6.95 -6.94
N ARG A 174 24.76 7.27 -5.68
CA ARG A 174 25.54 8.44 -5.24
C ARG A 174 25.11 9.76 -5.91
N GLY A 175 23.82 9.98 -6.01
CA GLY A 175 23.25 11.22 -6.52
C GLY A 175 23.26 11.36 -8.05
N THR A 176 23.54 10.31 -8.80
CA THR A 176 23.58 10.36 -10.27
C THR A 176 22.22 10.12 -10.93
N VAL A 177 21.27 9.48 -10.22
CA VAL A 177 19.94 9.12 -10.76
C VAL A 177 18.85 9.67 -9.86
N HIS A 178 18.00 10.55 -10.42
CA HIS A 178 16.83 11.14 -9.77
C HIS A 178 15.58 10.78 -10.56
N ILE A 179 14.96 9.65 -10.21
CA ILE A 179 13.78 9.10 -10.88
C ILE A 179 12.73 8.65 -9.85
N THR A 180 11.49 8.52 -10.30
CA THR A 180 10.42 7.80 -9.62
C THR A 180 9.74 6.87 -10.62
N ASP A 181 9.08 5.79 -10.14
CA ASP A 181 8.26 4.99 -11.01
C ASP A 181 6.85 5.56 -11.15
N TYR A 182 6.11 5.13 -12.19
CA TYR A 182 4.75 5.62 -12.44
C TYR A 182 3.79 5.32 -11.28
N SER A 183 3.94 4.19 -10.59
CA SER A 183 3.05 3.85 -9.48
C SER A 183 3.21 4.80 -8.29
N ASN A 184 4.45 5.11 -7.89
CA ASN A 184 4.74 6.11 -6.85
C ASN A 184 4.39 7.53 -7.31
N ALA A 185 4.72 7.90 -8.54
CA ALA A 185 4.34 9.19 -9.10
C ALA A 185 2.83 9.43 -9.01
N SER A 186 2.02 8.41 -9.31
CA SER A 186 0.55 8.48 -9.23
C SER A 186 0.00 8.70 -7.81
N ARG A 187 0.84 8.55 -6.77
CA ARG A 187 0.45 8.77 -5.36
C ARG A 187 0.82 10.16 -4.85
N THR A 188 1.48 10.96 -5.66
CA THR A 188 1.97 12.28 -5.22
C THR A 188 0.91 13.38 -5.24
N MET A 189 -0.19 13.20 -5.95
CA MET A 189 -1.20 14.24 -6.26
C MET A 189 -0.60 15.40 -7.11
N LEU A 190 0.54 15.16 -7.76
CA LEU A 190 1.23 16.09 -8.68
C LEU A 190 1.28 15.53 -10.11
N PHE A 191 0.99 14.25 -10.28
CA PHE A 191 1.19 13.49 -11.51
C PHE A 191 -0.12 13.29 -12.26
N ASN A 192 -0.14 13.66 -13.54
CA ASN A 192 -1.28 13.41 -14.40
C ASN A 192 -1.23 11.99 -14.95
N ILE A 193 -2.12 11.14 -14.47
CA ILE A 193 -2.15 9.72 -14.81
C ILE A 193 -2.61 9.45 -16.25
N ASN A 194 -3.21 10.43 -16.92
CA ASN A 194 -3.64 10.31 -18.31
C ASN A 194 -2.49 10.59 -19.29
N THR A 195 -1.62 11.55 -18.97
CA THR A 195 -0.51 11.99 -19.80
C THR A 195 0.84 11.38 -19.39
N LEU A 196 0.91 10.75 -18.21
CA LEU A 196 2.13 10.21 -17.60
C LEU A 196 3.23 11.28 -17.42
N GLN A 197 2.81 12.47 -17.03
CA GLN A 197 3.67 13.62 -16.79
C GLN A 197 3.26 14.35 -15.50
N TRP A 198 4.19 15.10 -14.92
CA TRP A 198 3.87 16.06 -13.87
C TRP A 198 2.90 17.10 -14.43
N ASP A 199 1.87 17.44 -13.66
CA ASP A 199 0.82 18.36 -14.12
C ASP A 199 1.17 19.81 -13.81
N ASP A 200 1.46 20.61 -14.84
CA ASP A 200 1.91 21.98 -14.69
C ASP A 200 0.88 22.89 -13.99
N GLU A 201 -0.42 22.68 -14.22
CA GLU A 201 -1.46 23.47 -13.55
C GLU A 201 -1.56 23.18 -12.05
N ILE A 202 -1.35 21.91 -11.66
CA ILE A 202 -1.32 21.52 -10.25
C ILE A 202 -0.05 22.08 -9.58
N LEU A 203 1.10 22.01 -10.26
CA LEU A 203 2.35 22.57 -9.75
C LEU A 203 2.25 24.08 -9.54
N GLU A 204 1.60 24.80 -10.46
CA GLU A 204 1.35 26.24 -10.35
C GLU A 204 0.42 26.55 -9.17
N GLU A 205 -0.73 25.84 -9.03
CA GLU A 205 -1.67 26.01 -7.92
C GLU A 205 -1.00 25.82 -6.55
N LEU A 206 -0.10 24.83 -6.44
CA LEU A 206 0.61 24.51 -5.21
C LEU A 206 1.92 25.29 -5.03
N ASN A 207 2.33 26.05 -6.06
CA ASN A 207 3.61 26.75 -6.10
C ASN A 207 4.80 25.84 -5.79
N ILE A 208 4.88 24.71 -6.53
CA ILE A 208 5.97 23.72 -6.43
C ILE A 208 6.82 23.80 -7.70
N PRO A 209 8.14 24.14 -7.60
CA PRO A 209 9.01 24.17 -8.75
C PRO A 209 9.18 22.80 -9.40
N LYS A 210 8.93 22.71 -10.70
CA LYS A 210 9.06 21.46 -11.47
C LYS A 210 10.49 20.90 -11.45
N SER A 211 11.49 21.74 -11.29
CA SER A 211 12.90 21.35 -11.20
C SER A 211 13.22 20.44 -10.01
N MET A 212 12.36 20.40 -8.98
CA MET A 212 12.52 19.52 -7.83
C MET A 212 12.08 18.07 -8.10
N LEU A 213 11.30 17.84 -9.15
CA LEU A 213 10.59 16.60 -9.35
C LEU A 213 11.46 15.57 -10.07
N PRO A 214 11.40 14.28 -9.66
CA PRO A 214 12.14 13.21 -10.32
C PRO A 214 11.57 12.92 -11.72
N THR A 215 12.40 12.33 -12.59
CA THR A 215 11.94 11.87 -13.89
C THR A 215 11.06 10.64 -13.73
N PRO A 216 9.79 10.65 -14.19
CA PRO A 216 8.94 9.48 -14.13
C PRO A 216 9.41 8.40 -15.10
N LYS A 217 9.41 7.13 -14.65
CA LYS A 217 9.85 5.98 -15.43
C LYS A 217 8.85 4.82 -15.27
N PRO A 218 8.84 3.83 -16.20
CA PRO A 218 8.13 2.57 -15.98
C PRO A 218 8.60 1.87 -14.70
N SER A 219 7.72 1.06 -14.11
CA SER A 219 8.03 0.30 -12.88
C SER A 219 9.06 -0.81 -13.10
N SER A 220 9.22 -1.27 -14.35
CA SER A 220 10.19 -2.28 -14.76
C SER A 220 11.07 -1.72 -15.88
N CYS A 221 12.23 -1.21 -15.53
CA CYS A 221 13.31 -0.81 -16.45
C CYS A 221 14.60 -0.58 -15.65
N VAL A 222 15.74 -0.64 -16.30
CA VAL A 222 17.02 -0.32 -15.63
C VAL A 222 17.10 1.20 -15.45
N TYR A 223 17.12 1.64 -14.20
CA TYR A 223 17.23 3.06 -13.82
C TYR A 223 18.68 3.54 -13.75
N GLY A 224 19.59 2.67 -13.32
CA GLY A 224 21.00 2.92 -13.13
C GLY A 224 21.67 1.75 -12.43
N MET A 225 22.92 1.97 -12.06
CA MET A 225 23.72 0.98 -11.31
C MET A 225 23.95 1.44 -9.88
N ALA A 226 23.77 0.54 -8.92
CA ALA A 226 24.22 0.79 -7.55
C ALA A 226 25.73 1.00 -7.53
N ASP A 227 26.19 1.97 -6.74
CA ASP A 227 27.62 2.24 -6.60
C ASP A 227 28.33 1.01 -5.96
N PRO A 228 29.44 0.54 -6.54
CA PRO A 228 30.13 -0.66 -6.09
C PRO A 228 30.55 -0.65 -4.63
N SER A 229 30.77 0.54 -4.06
CA SER A 229 31.22 0.68 -2.65
C SER A 229 30.16 0.26 -1.62
N PHE A 230 28.89 0.17 -2.00
CA PHE A 230 27.82 -0.19 -1.06
C PHE A 230 27.62 -1.70 -0.92
N LEU A 231 27.70 -2.45 -2.02
CA LEU A 231 27.36 -3.88 -2.06
C LEU A 231 28.48 -4.74 -2.64
N GLY A 232 29.69 -4.17 -2.80
CA GLY A 232 30.86 -4.89 -3.28
C GLY A 232 30.99 -5.03 -4.79
N GLY A 233 30.08 -4.44 -5.57
CA GLY A 233 30.08 -4.44 -7.03
C GLY A 233 28.89 -3.68 -7.62
N PRO A 234 28.92 -3.36 -8.92
CA PRO A 234 27.82 -2.69 -9.57
C PRO A 234 26.65 -3.66 -9.77
N ILE A 235 25.45 -3.28 -9.30
CA ILE A 235 24.23 -4.07 -9.45
C ILE A 235 23.17 -3.19 -10.11
N PRO A 236 22.48 -3.66 -11.18
CA PRO A 236 21.41 -2.89 -11.79
C PRO A 236 20.24 -2.64 -10.82
N ILE A 237 19.78 -1.40 -10.73
CA ILE A 237 18.52 -1.06 -10.07
C ILE A 237 17.45 -1.05 -11.17
N ALA A 238 16.53 -2.00 -11.16
CA ALA A 238 15.74 -2.30 -12.34
C ALA A 238 14.23 -2.47 -12.10
N GLY A 239 13.77 -2.32 -10.86
CA GLY A 239 12.35 -2.36 -10.51
C GLY A 239 12.03 -1.39 -9.40
N ALA A 240 10.90 -0.70 -9.50
CA ALA A 240 10.38 0.13 -8.43
C ALA A 240 8.85 0.16 -8.49
N ALA A 241 8.19 0.03 -7.34
CA ALA A 241 6.75 0.20 -7.21
C ALA A 241 6.37 0.53 -5.77
N GLY A 242 5.30 1.29 -5.59
CA GLY A 242 4.67 1.46 -4.29
C GLY A 242 4.24 0.11 -3.70
N ASP A 243 4.23 -0.01 -2.38
CA ASP A 243 4.03 -1.28 -1.66
C ASP A 243 2.76 -2.03 -2.10
N GLN A 244 1.65 -1.31 -2.25
CA GLN A 244 0.37 -1.94 -2.62
C GLN A 244 0.33 -2.34 -4.09
N GLN A 245 0.94 -1.55 -4.99
CA GLN A 245 1.09 -1.91 -6.41
C GLN A 245 2.07 -3.07 -6.58
N SER A 246 3.16 -3.06 -5.82
CA SER A 246 4.10 -4.17 -5.78
C SER A 246 3.42 -5.47 -5.33
N ALA A 247 2.61 -5.42 -4.27
CA ALA A 247 1.83 -6.56 -3.82
C ALA A 247 0.83 -7.05 -4.88
N LEU A 248 0.17 -6.13 -5.61
CA LEU A 248 -0.72 -6.49 -6.71
C LEU A 248 0.03 -7.24 -7.82
N PHE A 249 1.25 -6.79 -8.16
CA PHE A 249 2.13 -7.45 -9.14
C PHE A 249 2.66 -8.79 -8.61
N GLY A 250 3.10 -8.85 -7.35
CA GLY A 250 3.57 -10.07 -6.68
C GLY A 250 2.49 -11.14 -6.53
N GLN A 251 1.24 -10.72 -6.36
CA GLN A 251 0.06 -11.58 -6.42
C GLN A 251 -0.32 -11.98 -7.86
N THR A 252 0.46 -11.55 -8.86
CA THR A 252 0.20 -11.87 -10.27
C THR A 252 -1.20 -11.49 -10.75
N CYS A 253 -1.73 -10.35 -10.28
CA CYS A 253 -3.03 -9.82 -10.72
C CYS A 253 -2.88 -9.10 -12.07
N PHE A 254 -2.51 -9.84 -13.12
CA PHE A 254 -2.13 -9.30 -14.42
C PHE A 254 -3.31 -8.98 -15.33
N GLN A 255 -4.49 -9.55 -15.06
CA GLN A 255 -5.68 -9.36 -15.87
C GLN A 255 -6.67 -8.39 -15.22
N PRO A 256 -7.43 -7.61 -16.01
CA PRO A 256 -8.52 -6.81 -15.48
C PRO A 256 -9.52 -7.67 -14.68
N GLY A 257 -9.91 -7.18 -13.49
CA GLY A 257 -10.81 -7.89 -12.58
C GLY A 257 -10.10 -8.81 -11.58
N GLU A 258 -8.79 -9.03 -11.73
CA GLU A 258 -8.01 -9.65 -10.65
C GLU A 258 -7.72 -8.61 -9.58
N ALA A 259 -7.93 -9.01 -8.33
CA ALA A 259 -7.78 -8.14 -7.18
C ALA A 259 -6.99 -8.83 -6.06
N LYS A 260 -6.32 -8.00 -5.27
CA LYS A 260 -5.67 -8.44 -4.04
C LYS A 260 -6.19 -7.65 -2.84
N ASN A 261 -6.18 -8.27 -1.67
CA ASN A 261 -6.38 -7.60 -0.40
C ASN A 261 -5.28 -7.97 0.58
N THR A 262 -4.58 -6.97 1.10
CA THR A 262 -3.58 -7.15 2.16
C THR A 262 -4.23 -6.88 3.50
N TYR A 263 -4.30 -7.90 4.37
CA TYR A 263 -4.84 -7.83 5.72
C TYR A 263 -3.74 -7.48 6.72
N GLY A 264 -3.46 -6.19 6.87
CA GLY A 264 -2.56 -5.63 7.88
C GLY A 264 -3.33 -5.02 9.05
N THR A 265 -2.82 -3.95 9.63
CA THR A 265 -3.52 -3.11 10.64
C THR A 265 -4.87 -2.63 10.09
N GLY A 266 -4.87 -2.12 8.85
CA GLY A 266 -6.03 -1.96 7.99
C GLY A 266 -6.00 -2.96 6.84
N CYS A 267 -6.91 -2.79 5.86
CA CYS A 267 -6.84 -3.51 4.59
C CYS A 267 -6.62 -2.52 3.45
N PHE A 268 -5.79 -2.94 2.48
CA PHE A 268 -5.60 -2.23 1.22
C PHE A 268 -5.97 -3.15 0.07
N LEU A 269 -7.05 -2.78 -0.59
CA LEU A 269 -7.64 -3.57 -1.66
C LEU A 269 -7.40 -2.87 -2.99
N LEU A 270 -6.76 -3.56 -3.93
CA LEU A 270 -6.51 -3.08 -5.29
C LEU A 270 -7.07 -4.06 -6.30
N MET A 271 -7.75 -3.51 -7.32
CA MET A 271 -8.21 -4.27 -8.49
C MET A 271 -7.55 -3.72 -9.75
N ASN A 272 -6.92 -4.58 -10.53
CA ASN A 272 -6.44 -4.23 -11.87
C ASN A 272 -7.64 -3.91 -12.77
N THR A 273 -7.66 -2.72 -13.36
CA THR A 273 -8.72 -2.26 -14.26
C THR A 273 -8.30 -2.24 -15.73
N GLY A 274 -7.06 -2.64 -16.03
CA GLY A 274 -6.54 -2.70 -17.39
C GLY A 274 -5.78 -1.43 -17.80
N GLU A 275 -5.66 -1.21 -19.11
CA GLU A 275 -4.82 -0.17 -19.70
C GLU A 275 -5.49 1.22 -19.76
N LYS A 276 -6.69 1.38 -19.22
CA LYS A 276 -7.42 2.66 -19.14
C LYS A 276 -7.77 2.99 -17.71
N PRO A 277 -7.60 4.25 -17.28
CA PRO A 277 -8.00 4.65 -15.95
C PRO A 277 -9.53 4.60 -15.80
N VAL A 278 -9.99 4.08 -14.67
CA VAL A 278 -11.39 4.14 -14.23
C VAL A 278 -11.48 5.12 -13.08
N PHE A 279 -12.20 6.22 -13.28
CA PHE A 279 -12.38 7.23 -12.22
C PHE A 279 -13.56 6.85 -11.33
N SER A 280 -13.32 6.80 -10.03
CA SER A 280 -14.33 6.39 -9.08
C SER A 280 -15.32 7.52 -8.76
N GLU A 281 -16.61 7.17 -8.72
CA GLU A 281 -17.69 8.01 -8.18
C GLU A 281 -18.18 7.50 -6.81
N ASN A 282 -17.65 6.34 -6.38
CA ASN A 282 -18.07 5.64 -5.16
C ASN A 282 -17.00 5.67 -4.05
N GLY A 283 -16.18 6.74 -4.00
CA GLY A 283 -15.25 6.96 -2.89
C GLY A 283 -13.95 6.14 -2.93
N LEU A 284 -13.58 5.58 -4.08
CA LEU A 284 -12.30 4.93 -4.28
C LEU A 284 -11.29 5.89 -4.91
N VAL A 285 -10.02 5.49 -4.96
CA VAL A 285 -9.00 6.22 -5.70
C VAL A 285 -8.55 5.42 -6.91
N THR A 286 -8.22 6.14 -7.99
CA THR A 286 -7.61 5.56 -9.18
C THR A 286 -6.11 5.76 -9.09
N THR A 287 -5.34 4.73 -9.36
CA THR A 287 -3.89 4.76 -9.29
C THR A 287 -3.28 4.02 -10.49
N ILE A 288 -2.02 4.28 -10.80
CA ILE A 288 -1.28 3.45 -11.74
C ILE A 288 -0.82 2.20 -10.99
N ALA A 289 -1.14 1.03 -11.54
CA ALA A 289 -0.71 -0.26 -10.99
C ALA A 289 0.78 -0.49 -11.28
N TRP A 290 1.17 -0.38 -12.55
CA TRP A 290 2.57 -0.47 -13.01
C TRP A 290 2.73 0.02 -14.44
N GLY A 291 3.98 0.34 -14.80
CA GLY A 291 4.44 0.51 -16.18
C GLY A 291 5.39 -0.62 -16.54
N LEU A 292 5.09 -1.35 -17.61
CA LEU A 292 5.87 -2.50 -18.09
C LEU A 292 5.74 -2.63 -19.62
N ASP A 293 6.85 -2.86 -20.33
CA ASP A 293 6.88 -3.10 -21.79
C ASP A 293 6.15 -2.04 -22.61
N GLY A 294 6.29 -0.76 -22.25
CA GLY A 294 5.66 0.37 -22.94
C GLY A 294 4.16 0.54 -22.66
N LYS A 295 3.59 -0.28 -21.79
CA LYS A 295 2.19 -0.24 -21.38
C LYS A 295 2.05 0.17 -19.93
N VAL A 296 0.91 0.78 -19.61
CA VAL A 296 0.53 1.15 -18.25
C VAL A 296 -0.76 0.45 -17.88
N ASN A 297 -0.76 -0.21 -16.73
CA ASN A 297 -1.97 -0.74 -16.12
C ASN A 297 -2.40 0.17 -14.96
N TYR A 298 -3.73 0.31 -14.83
CA TYR A 298 -4.36 1.09 -13.77
C TYR A 298 -5.04 0.17 -12.75
N ALA A 299 -5.30 0.71 -11.57
CA ALA A 299 -6.04 0.02 -10.54
C ALA A 299 -7.01 0.97 -9.83
N LEU A 300 -8.12 0.42 -9.35
CA LEU A 300 -8.94 1.03 -8.31
C LEU A 300 -8.43 0.57 -6.95
N GLU A 301 -8.35 1.48 -6.00
CA GLU A 301 -7.91 1.21 -4.63
C GLU A 301 -8.95 1.68 -3.62
N GLY A 302 -9.25 0.82 -2.65
CA GLY A 302 -10.01 1.15 -1.46
C GLY A 302 -9.23 0.81 -0.20
N SER A 303 -9.18 1.75 0.74
CA SER A 303 -8.49 1.61 2.01
C SER A 303 -9.48 1.44 3.15
N ILE A 304 -9.31 0.38 3.93
CA ILE A 304 -10.06 0.07 5.15
C ILE A 304 -9.14 0.35 6.32
N PHE A 305 -9.50 1.27 7.21
CA PHE A 305 -8.59 1.75 8.24
C PHE A 305 -8.37 0.77 9.38
N VAL A 306 -9.36 -0.04 9.70
CA VAL A 306 -9.34 -0.96 10.84
C VAL A 306 -9.67 -2.38 10.41
N ALA A 307 -8.66 -3.23 10.41
CA ALA A 307 -8.78 -4.68 10.15
C ALA A 307 -8.06 -5.48 11.24
N GLY A 308 -6.79 -5.81 11.09
CA GLY A 308 -6.02 -6.46 12.14
C GLY A 308 -5.99 -5.69 13.45
N ALA A 309 -6.11 -4.36 13.40
CA ALA A 309 -6.27 -3.53 14.60
C ALA A 309 -7.52 -3.90 15.43
N ALA A 310 -8.58 -4.39 14.80
CA ALA A 310 -9.75 -4.87 15.54
C ALA A 310 -9.45 -6.18 16.31
N ILE A 311 -8.63 -7.04 15.75
CA ILE A 311 -8.19 -8.29 16.42
C ILE A 311 -7.23 -7.94 17.56
N GLN A 312 -6.32 -6.99 17.35
CA GLN A 312 -5.45 -6.48 18.42
C GLN A 312 -6.26 -5.87 19.56
N TRP A 313 -7.31 -5.09 19.25
CA TRP A 313 -8.21 -4.51 20.23
C TRP A 313 -8.92 -5.60 21.08
N LEU A 314 -9.36 -6.70 20.46
CA LEU A 314 -9.94 -7.84 21.21
C LEU A 314 -8.93 -8.45 22.18
N ARG A 315 -7.64 -8.50 21.81
CA ARG A 315 -6.55 -9.03 22.62
C ARG A 315 -6.11 -8.07 23.73
N ASP A 316 -5.73 -6.85 23.35
CA ASP A 316 -4.99 -5.95 24.23
C ASP A 316 -5.89 -5.15 25.16
N GLU A 317 -7.01 -4.65 24.65
CA GLU A 317 -7.92 -3.78 25.39
C GLU A 317 -9.10 -4.56 25.99
N MET A 318 -9.77 -5.37 25.17
CA MET A 318 -10.93 -6.15 25.62
C MET A 318 -10.55 -7.42 26.36
N ARG A 319 -9.35 -7.93 26.16
CA ARG A 319 -8.82 -9.18 26.76
C ARG A 319 -9.77 -10.36 26.60
N LEU A 320 -10.37 -10.47 25.42
CA LEU A 320 -11.27 -11.56 25.07
C LEU A 320 -10.53 -12.74 24.45
N ILE A 321 -9.33 -12.51 23.94
CA ILE A 321 -8.39 -13.50 23.38
C ILE A 321 -7.00 -13.23 23.94
N ASP A 322 -6.14 -14.24 23.99
CA ASP A 322 -4.75 -14.12 24.45
C ASP A 322 -3.78 -13.90 23.28
N SER A 323 -4.11 -14.44 22.11
CA SER A 323 -3.36 -14.26 20.86
C SER A 323 -4.30 -14.01 19.67
N ALA A 324 -3.78 -13.51 18.56
CA ALA A 324 -4.57 -13.28 17.36
C ALA A 324 -5.12 -14.60 16.79
N GLU A 325 -4.36 -15.69 16.90
CA GLU A 325 -4.71 -17.04 16.46
C GLU A 325 -5.93 -17.59 17.20
N ASP A 326 -6.11 -17.26 18.48
CA ASP A 326 -7.26 -17.69 19.28
C ASP A 326 -8.59 -17.23 18.70
N SER A 327 -8.57 -16.12 17.95
CA SER A 327 -9.78 -15.54 17.35
C SER A 327 -10.49 -16.53 16.43
N GLU A 328 -9.74 -17.32 15.66
CA GLU A 328 -10.31 -18.36 14.80
C GLU A 328 -11.03 -19.46 15.60
N TYR A 329 -10.33 -20.02 16.58
CA TYR A 329 -10.88 -21.08 17.41
C TYR A 329 -12.11 -20.60 18.19
N MET A 330 -12.06 -19.40 18.76
CA MET A 330 -13.16 -18.85 19.55
C MET A 330 -14.37 -18.48 18.69
N ALA A 331 -14.17 -17.95 17.49
CA ALA A 331 -15.27 -17.67 16.56
C ALA A 331 -16.05 -18.94 16.15
N LYS A 332 -15.36 -20.08 16.06
CA LYS A 332 -15.94 -21.39 15.75
C LYS A 332 -16.74 -22.00 16.89
N LYS A 333 -16.69 -21.44 18.12
CA LYS A 333 -17.50 -21.92 19.28
C LYS A 333 -18.98 -21.61 19.16
N VAL A 334 -19.37 -20.71 18.30
CA VAL A 334 -20.76 -20.32 18.04
C VAL A 334 -21.12 -20.52 16.58
N LYS A 335 -22.37 -20.86 16.30
CA LYS A 335 -22.85 -21.15 14.96
C LYS A 335 -22.94 -19.87 14.08
N ASP A 336 -23.32 -18.76 14.69
CA ASP A 336 -23.48 -17.45 14.06
C ASP A 336 -23.23 -16.34 15.08
N THR A 337 -23.46 -15.08 14.72
CA THR A 337 -23.28 -13.93 15.63
C THR A 337 -24.50 -13.64 16.52
N ASN A 338 -25.54 -14.46 16.43
CA ASN A 338 -26.82 -14.24 17.12
C ASN A 338 -27.39 -12.82 16.89
N GLY A 339 -27.22 -12.29 15.67
CA GLY A 339 -27.67 -10.94 15.28
C GLY A 339 -26.79 -9.80 15.77
N CYS A 340 -25.64 -10.09 16.40
CA CYS A 340 -24.68 -9.08 16.82
C CYS A 340 -23.80 -8.67 15.65
N TYR A 341 -23.55 -7.37 15.50
CA TYR A 341 -22.61 -6.78 14.54
C TYR A 341 -21.64 -5.86 15.26
N VAL A 342 -20.38 -5.90 14.87
CA VAL A 342 -19.31 -5.01 15.32
C VAL A 342 -18.89 -4.14 14.14
N VAL A 343 -18.96 -2.82 14.30
CA VAL A 343 -18.43 -1.85 13.31
C VAL A 343 -17.16 -1.25 13.91
N PRO A 344 -15.95 -1.65 13.44
CA PRO A 344 -14.69 -1.26 14.10
C PRO A 344 -14.18 0.10 13.60
N ALA A 345 -15.01 1.13 13.66
CA ALA A 345 -14.69 2.48 13.21
C ALA A 345 -13.87 3.28 14.23
N PHE A 346 -12.76 2.71 14.75
CA PHE A 346 -11.98 3.32 15.85
C PHE A 346 -11.40 4.69 15.49
N THR A 347 -11.03 4.88 14.23
CA THR A 347 -10.49 6.12 13.68
C THR A 347 -11.37 6.71 12.57
N GLY A 348 -12.66 6.39 12.59
CA GLY A 348 -13.59 6.68 11.50
C GLY A 348 -13.71 5.52 10.52
N LEU A 349 -14.51 5.71 9.48
CA LEU A 349 -14.69 4.78 8.37
C LEU A 349 -13.96 5.30 7.13
N GLY A 350 -13.19 4.43 6.47
CA GLY A 350 -12.56 4.68 5.18
C GLY A 350 -13.51 4.44 4.01
N ALA A 351 -12.96 4.02 2.87
CA ALA A 351 -13.75 3.73 1.68
C ALA A 351 -14.79 2.61 1.92
N PRO A 352 -15.97 2.71 1.33
CA PRO A 352 -16.51 3.81 0.56
C PRO A 352 -17.23 4.88 1.40
N HIS A 353 -17.27 4.72 2.71
CA HIS A 353 -18.14 5.49 3.61
C HIS A 353 -17.62 6.90 3.92
N TRP A 354 -16.30 7.08 4.07
CA TRP A 354 -15.59 8.33 4.32
C TRP A 354 -16.19 9.19 5.46
N ASP A 355 -16.45 8.56 6.61
CA ASP A 355 -16.93 9.26 7.81
C ASP A 355 -15.85 9.28 8.90
N GLN A 356 -15.16 10.40 9.03
CA GLN A 356 -14.15 10.63 10.07
C GLN A 356 -14.75 10.73 11.50
N TYR A 357 -16.06 10.97 11.61
CA TYR A 357 -16.77 11.09 12.89
C TYR A 357 -17.39 9.77 13.34
N ALA A 358 -17.41 8.75 12.51
CA ALA A 358 -17.83 7.42 12.93
C ALA A 358 -16.92 6.89 14.04
N ARG A 359 -17.49 6.09 14.96
CA ARG A 359 -16.75 5.42 16.02
C ARG A 359 -17.16 3.96 16.13
N GLY A 360 -16.28 3.17 16.77
CA GLY A 360 -16.54 1.75 17.02
C GLY A 360 -17.90 1.54 17.68
N THR A 361 -18.71 0.64 17.11
CA THR A 361 -20.11 0.43 17.52
C THR A 361 -20.43 -1.06 17.54
N ILE A 362 -21.08 -1.52 18.58
CA ILE A 362 -21.60 -2.89 18.70
C ILE A 362 -23.12 -2.82 18.80
N VAL A 363 -23.82 -3.49 17.90
CA VAL A 363 -25.30 -3.50 17.84
C VAL A 363 -25.84 -4.93 17.84
N GLY A 364 -27.12 -5.08 18.19
CA GLY A 364 -27.79 -6.37 18.20
C GLY A 364 -27.48 -7.24 19.42
N ILE A 365 -26.95 -6.66 20.50
CA ILE A 365 -26.68 -7.37 21.74
C ILE A 365 -27.99 -7.74 22.42
N THR A 366 -28.17 -9.03 22.66
CA THR A 366 -29.23 -9.60 23.47
C THR A 366 -28.62 -10.38 24.65
N ARG A 367 -29.41 -10.84 25.58
CA ARG A 367 -28.93 -11.66 26.72
C ARG A 367 -28.22 -12.96 26.28
N GLY A 368 -28.48 -13.45 25.07
CA GLY A 368 -27.85 -14.66 24.52
C GLY A 368 -26.50 -14.39 23.85
N VAL A 369 -26.09 -13.11 23.64
CA VAL A 369 -24.79 -12.76 23.09
C VAL A 369 -23.71 -12.89 24.15
N ASN A 370 -22.66 -13.61 23.83
CA ASN A 370 -21.48 -13.79 24.69
C ASN A 370 -20.19 -13.41 23.95
N LYS A 371 -19.03 -13.55 24.60
CA LYS A 371 -17.72 -13.18 24.04
C LYS A 371 -17.43 -13.82 22.67
N TYR A 372 -17.84 -15.05 22.45
CA TYR A 372 -17.59 -15.77 21.18
C TYR A 372 -18.38 -15.15 20.01
N HIS A 373 -19.59 -14.67 20.27
CA HIS A 373 -20.39 -13.94 19.27
C HIS A 373 -19.74 -12.60 18.91
N ILE A 374 -19.16 -11.87 19.90
CA ILE A 374 -18.46 -10.60 19.67
C ILE A 374 -17.18 -10.84 18.87
N ILE A 375 -16.37 -11.85 19.22
CA ILE A 375 -15.16 -12.22 18.48
C ILE A 375 -15.52 -12.58 17.03
N ARG A 376 -16.53 -13.41 16.82
CA ARG A 376 -17.01 -13.78 15.48
C ARG A 376 -17.51 -12.57 14.70
N ALA A 377 -18.32 -11.70 15.30
CA ALA A 377 -18.81 -10.50 14.67
C ALA A 377 -17.69 -9.52 14.30
N THR A 378 -16.61 -9.48 15.07
CA THR A 378 -15.42 -8.69 14.77
C THR A 378 -14.69 -9.25 13.52
N LEU A 379 -14.48 -10.56 13.42
CA LEU A 379 -13.91 -11.17 12.22
C LEU A 379 -14.82 -10.98 11.00
N ASP A 380 -16.13 -11.20 11.17
CA ASP A 380 -17.10 -10.98 10.09
C ASP A 380 -17.09 -9.54 9.57
N SER A 381 -16.82 -8.55 10.45
CA SER A 381 -16.77 -7.13 10.07
C SER A 381 -15.66 -6.83 9.06
N LEU A 382 -14.53 -7.55 9.12
CA LEU A 382 -13.44 -7.40 8.15
C LEU A 382 -13.92 -7.82 6.75
N ALA A 383 -14.63 -8.96 6.69
CA ALA A 383 -15.18 -9.47 5.43
C ALA A 383 -16.25 -8.52 4.84
N TYR A 384 -17.09 -7.93 5.68
CA TYR A 384 -18.11 -6.97 5.23
C TYR A 384 -17.48 -5.69 4.67
N GLN A 385 -16.49 -5.11 5.36
CA GLN A 385 -15.80 -3.91 4.89
C GLN A 385 -15.12 -4.15 3.53
N VAL A 386 -14.47 -5.30 3.34
CA VAL A 386 -13.88 -5.69 2.05
C VAL A 386 -14.96 -5.81 0.97
N ASN A 387 -16.12 -6.39 1.30
CA ASN A 387 -17.24 -6.47 0.38
C ASN A 387 -17.74 -5.09 -0.04
N ASP A 388 -17.87 -4.13 0.90
CA ASP A 388 -18.31 -2.76 0.60
C ASP A 388 -17.39 -2.11 -0.45
N VAL A 389 -16.08 -2.27 -0.29
CA VAL A 389 -15.07 -1.77 -1.25
C VAL A 389 -15.21 -2.48 -2.61
N LEU A 390 -15.34 -3.81 -2.63
CA LEU A 390 -15.49 -4.57 -3.87
C LEU A 390 -16.78 -4.22 -4.63
N GLN A 391 -17.90 -3.98 -3.94
CA GLN A 391 -19.12 -3.52 -4.57
C GLN A 391 -18.95 -2.14 -5.21
N SER A 392 -18.21 -1.24 -4.56
CA SER A 392 -17.86 0.06 -5.14
C SER A 392 -16.97 -0.08 -6.36
N MET A 393 -15.96 -0.97 -6.33
CA MET A 393 -15.10 -1.27 -7.48
C MET A 393 -15.90 -1.78 -8.66
N ARG A 394 -16.84 -2.68 -8.40
CA ARG A 394 -17.74 -3.21 -9.43
C ARG A 394 -18.67 -2.13 -10.00
N ALA A 395 -19.22 -1.28 -9.15
CA ALA A 395 -20.10 -0.18 -9.59
C ALA A 395 -19.36 0.82 -10.48
N ASP A 396 -18.10 1.18 -10.13
CA ASP A 396 -17.30 2.13 -10.89
C ASP A 396 -16.75 1.54 -12.21
N SER A 397 -16.30 0.29 -12.20
CA SER A 397 -15.61 -0.31 -13.34
C SER A 397 -16.49 -1.15 -14.25
N GLY A 398 -17.62 -1.65 -13.76
CA GLY A 398 -18.42 -2.67 -14.44
C GLY A 398 -17.76 -4.05 -14.49
N ILE A 399 -16.56 -4.20 -13.91
CA ILE A 399 -15.77 -5.43 -13.97
C ILE A 399 -16.22 -6.38 -12.85
N GLN A 400 -16.39 -7.67 -13.21
CA GLN A 400 -16.68 -8.72 -12.25
C GLN A 400 -15.36 -9.22 -11.62
N LEU A 401 -15.37 -9.41 -10.30
CA LEU A 401 -14.26 -10.02 -9.59
C LEU A 401 -14.16 -11.52 -9.99
N ALA A 402 -13.02 -11.92 -10.54
CA ALA A 402 -12.76 -13.31 -10.88
C ALA A 402 -12.39 -14.13 -9.61
N SER A 403 -11.50 -13.59 -8.80
CA SER A 403 -11.09 -14.12 -7.49
C SER A 403 -10.42 -13.02 -6.68
N LEU A 404 -10.40 -13.18 -5.36
CA LEU A 404 -9.65 -12.31 -4.46
C LEU A 404 -8.39 -13.03 -4.00
N LYS A 405 -7.22 -12.49 -4.31
CA LYS A 405 -5.94 -12.95 -3.78
C LYS A 405 -5.64 -12.22 -2.47
N VAL A 406 -5.19 -12.94 -1.45
CA VAL A 406 -5.05 -12.40 -0.09
C VAL A 406 -3.66 -12.61 0.46
N ASP A 407 -3.20 -11.65 1.24
CA ASP A 407 -1.95 -11.72 2.01
C ASP A 407 -2.05 -10.91 3.31
N GLY A 408 -0.94 -10.79 4.02
CA GLY A 408 -0.90 -10.14 5.32
C GLY A 408 -1.27 -11.05 6.48
N GLY A 409 -0.99 -10.63 7.71
CA GLY A 409 -1.05 -11.49 8.90
C GLY A 409 -2.40 -12.14 9.15
N ALA A 410 -3.51 -11.41 8.99
CA ALA A 410 -4.83 -11.97 9.26
C ALA A 410 -5.34 -12.92 8.16
N SER A 411 -4.67 -13.01 7.01
CA SER A 411 -4.99 -14.00 5.97
C SER A 411 -4.67 -15.45 6.40
N ALA A 412 -3.88 -15.63 7.44
CA ALA A 412 -3.63 -16.94 8.04
C ALA A 412 -4.86 -17.55 8.73
N ASN A 413 -5.86 -16.73 9.10
CA ASN A 413 -7.09 -17.16 9.74
C ASN A 413 -8.05 -17.77 8.71
N ASP A 414 -8.19 -19.10 8.73
CA ASP A 414 -9.03 -19.83 7.77
C ASP A 414 -10.53 -19.50 7.92
N PHE A 415 -10.98 -19.23 9.14
CA PHE A 415 -12.36 -18.82 9.38
C PHE A 415 -12.66 -17.47 8.71
N LEU A 416 -11.77 -16.52 8.86
CA LEU A 416 -11.90 -15.21 8.20
C LEU A 416 -11.88 -15.36 6.67
N MET A 417 -10.98 -16.15 6.12
CA MET A 417 -10.87 -16.35 4.67
C MET A 417 -12.11 -17.05 4.09
N GLN A 418 -12.67 -18.06 4.78
CA GLN A 418 -13.92 -18.68 4.38
C GLN A 418 -15.10 -17.69 4.45
N THR A 419 -15.19 -16.91 5.54
CA THR A 419 -16.19 -15.85 5.68
C THR A 419 -16.06 -14.83 4.54
N GLN A 420 -14.83 -14.47 4.19
CA GLN A 420 -14.58 -13.54 3.07
C GLN A 420 -15.11 -14.09 1.75
N ALA A 421 -14.81 -15.35 1.42
CA ALA A 421 -15.32 -16.00 0.21
C ALA A 421 -16.86 -16.04 0.20
N ASP A 422 -17.47 -16.38 1.33
CA ASP A 422 -18.91 -16.44 1.49
C ASP A 422 -19.59 -15.08 1.25
N ILE A 423 -19.02 -14.01 1.79
CA ILE A 423 -19.60 -12.66 1.71
C ILE A 423 -19.43 -12.03 0.33
N ILE A 424 -18.25 -12.15 -0.29
CA ILE A 424 -18.01 -11.56 -1.62
C ILE A 424 -18.55 -12.42 -2.76
N ASN A 425 -18.99 -13.65 -2.48
CA ASN A 425 -19.45 -14.64 -3.47
C ASN A 425 -18.44 -14.90 -4.59
N ALA A 426 -17.17 -15.03 -4.22
CA ALA A 426 -16.08 -15.32 -5.14
C ALA A 426 -14.99 -16.12 -4.43
N PRO A 427 -14.17 -16.92 -5.17
CA PRO A 427 -13.04 -17.61 -4.58
C PRO A 427 -12.04 -16.66 -3.93
N VAL A 428 -11.51 -17.04 -2.76
CA VAL A 428 -10.41 -16.38 -2.08
C VAL A 428 -9.18 -17.28 -2.14
N ASN A 429 -8.09 -16.79 -2.70
CA ASN A 429 -6.85 -17.53 -2.92
C ASN A 429 -5.73 -16.98 -2.03
N ARG A 430 -5.23 -17.80 -1.12
CA ARG A 430 -4.04 -17.52 -0.31
C ARG A 430 -2.82 -18.15 -0.96
N PRO A 431 -1.76 -17.37 -1.28
CA PRO A 431 -0.53 -17.92 -1.85
C PRO A 431 0.35 -18.56 -0.76
N ARG A 432 1.28 -19.42 -1.19
CA ARG A 432 2.30 -19.99 -0.31
C ARG A 432 3.29 -18.93 0.17
N CYS A 433 3.71 -18.03 -0.71
CA CYS A 433 4.56 -16.91 -0.35
C CYS A 433 3.70 -15.72 0.06
N VAL A 434 3.75 -15.34 1.32
CA VAL A 434 3.00 -14.19 1.87
C VAL A 434 3.74 -12.86 1.72
N GLU A 435 5.01 -12.89 1.31
CA GLU A 435 5.86 -11.71 1.08
C GLU A 435 5.65 -11.13 -0.33
N THR A 436 4.40 -10.96 -0.70
CA THR A 436 3.99 -10.58 -2.06
C THR A 436 4.45 -9.18 -2.45
N THR A 437 4.60 -8.28 -1.48
CA THR A 437 5.11 -6.93 -1.68
C THR A 437 6.57 -6.95 -2.16
N ALA A 438 7.45 -7.62 -1.45
CA ALA A 438 8.85 -7.77 -1.86
C ALA A 438 8.98 -8.57 -3.16
N MET A 439 8.16 -9.62 -3.31
CA MET A 439 8.11 -10.44 -4.52
C MET A 439 7.75 -9.62 -5.77
N GLY A 440 6.80 -8.69 -5.66
CA GLY A 440 6.42 -7.83 -6.77
C GLY A 440 7.58 -6.97 -7.27
N ALA A 441 8.33 -6.37 -6.34
CA ALA A 441 9.53 -5.60 -6.69
C ALA A 441 10.61 -6.48 -7.34
N ALA A 442 10.79 -7.71 -6.83
CA ALA A 442 11.71 -8.68 -7.43
C ALA A 442 11.30 -9.03 -8.86
N TYR A 443 10.02 -9.32 -9.09
CA TYR A 443 9.51 -9.64 -10.42
C TYR A 443 9.70 -8.48 -11.41
N LEU A 444 9.37 -7.25 -11.02
CA LEU A 444 9.59 -6.07 -11.87
C LEU A 444 11.05 -5.90 -12.25
N ALA A 445 11.97 -6.04 -11.28
CA ALA A 445 13.40 -5.96 -11.53
C ALA A 445 13.91 -7.11 -12.41
N GLY A 446 13.49 -8.34 -12.11
CA GLY A 446 13.91 -9.53 -12.84
C GLY A 446 13.44 -9.52 -14.30
N LEU A 447 12.23 -9.04 -14.58
CA LEU A 447 11.73 -8.85 -15.95
C LEU A 447 12.55 -7.80 -16.71
N ALA A 448 12.94 -6.72 -16.09
CA ALA A 448 13.73 -5.66 -16.72
C ALA A 448 15.11 -6.15 -17.19
N VAL A 449 15.74 -7.04 -16.44
CA VAL A 449 17.07 -7.60 -16.77
C VAL A 449 17.00 -8.99 -17.43
N LYS A 450 15.80 -9.48 -17.74
CA LYS A 450 15.56 -10.79 -18.34
C LYS A 450 16.01 -11.99 -17.49
N TYR A 451 15.99 -11.84 -16.18
CA TYR A 451 16.14 -12.92 -15.23
C TYR A 451 14.93 -13.87 -15.30
N TRP A 452 13.72 -13.30 -15.39
CA TRP A 452 12.53 -13.93 -15.91
C TRP A 452 12.19 -13.30 -17.26
N THR A 453 11.78 -14.11 -18.22
CA THR A 453 11.64 -13.68 -19.61
C THR A 453 10.26 -13.08 -19.92
N SER A 454 9.23 -13.43 -19.11
CA SER A 454 7.86 -12.97 -19.32
C SER A 454 7.01 -13.05 -18.05
N LYS A 455 5.83 -12.42 -18.07
CA LYS A 455 4.83 -12.53 -16.99
C LYS A 455 4.30 -13.95 -16.83
N GLU A 456 4.25 -14.73 -17.90
CA GLU A 456 3.83 -16.13 -17.89
C GLU A 456 4.80 -16.99 -17.08
N GLU A 457 6.12 -16.74 -17.21
CA GLU A 457 7.13 -17.40 -16.38
C GLU A 457 7.00 -16.99 -14.91
N VAL A 458 6.82 -15.71 -14.63
CA VAL A 458 6.54 -15.21 -13.28
C VAL A 458 5.30 -15.87 -12.69
N LEU A 459 4.23 -16.03 -13.47
CA LEU A 459 2.99 -16.67 -13.03
C LEU A 459 3.20 -18.13 -12.58
N GLN A 460 4.17 -18.85 -13.17
CA GLN A 460 4.50 -20.22 -12.76
C GLN A 460 5.12 -20.30 -11.36
N ASN A 461 5.73 -19.23 -10.89
CA ASN A 461 6.29 -19.15 -9.54
C ASN A 461 5.22 -18.88 -8.47
N TRP A 462 4.04 -18.38 -8.87
CA TRP A 462 2.95 -18.12 -7.94
C TRP A 462 2.21 -19.43 -7.65
N ALA A 463 2.27 -19.89 -6.41
CA ALA A 463 1.64 -21.12 -5.96
C ALA A 463 0.58 -20.85 -4.91
N ILE A 464 -0.59 -21.47 -5.06
CA ILE A 464 -1.68 -21.43 -4.09
C ILE A 464 -1.32 -22.32 -2.89
N ASP A 465 -1.48 -21.79 -1.67
CA ASP A 465 -1.56 -22.56 -0.43
C ASP A 465 -2.96 -23.13 -0.26
N LYS A 466 -3.96 -22.26 -0.29
CA LYS A 466 -5.36 -22.66 -0.10
C LYS A 466 -6.33 -21.76 -0.86
N THR A 467 -7.35 -22.40 -1.43
CA THR A 467 -8.51 -21.72 -2.04
C THR A 467 -9.73 -21.92 -1.14
N PHE A 468 -10.43 -20.85 -0.83
CA PHE A 468 -11.70 -20.83 -0.12
C PHE A 468 -12.81 -20.54 -1.12
N ILE A 469 -13.81 -21.40 -1.19
CA ILE A 469 -14.94 -21.31 -2.12
C ILE A 469 -16.18 -20.91 -1.34
N PRO A 470 -17.09 -20.04 -1.88
CA PRO A 470 -18.34 -19.71 -1.21
C PRO A 470 -19.18 -20.96 -0.87
N GLU A 471 -19.63 -21.05 0.38
CA GLU A 471 -20.41 -22.20 0.88
C GLU A 471 -21.83 -21.83 1.32
N ILE A 472 -22.12 -20.54 1.51
CA ILE A 472 -23.44 -20.10 1.97
C ILE A 472 -24.38 -19.77 0.79
N THR A 473 -25.70 -19.88 1.03
CA THR A 473 -26.71 -19.51 0.03
C THR A 473 -26.77 -18.00 -0.17
N ASP A 474 -27.29 -17.56 -1.33
CA ASP A 474 -27.51 -16.14 -1.64
C ASP A 474 -28.43 -15.46 -0.64
N GLU A 475 -29.45 -16.20 -0.11
CA GLU A 475 -30.35 -15.68 0.90
C GLU A 475 -29.62 -15.41 2.23
N ALA A 476 -28.79 -16.35 2.67
CA ALA A 476 -28.00 -16.21 3.90
C ALA A 476 -27.00 -15.06 3.77
N ARG A 477 -26.31 -14.95 2.62
CA ARG A 477 -25.39 -13.86 2.30
C ARG A 477 -26.09 -12.49 2.33
N SER A 478 -27.19 -12.37 1.62
CA SER A 478 -27.96 -11.13 1.55
C SER A 478 -28.50 -10.70 2.91
N LYS A 479 -28.92 -11.65 3.76
CA LYS A 479 -29.34 -11.36 5.13
C LYS A 479 -28.22 -10.78 5.97
N ARG A 480 -27.02 -11.37 5.88
CA ARG A 480 -25.83 -10.89 6.61
C ARG A 480 -25.41 -9.50 6.15
N ILE A 481 -25.37 -9.26 4.85
CA ILE A 481 -25.02 -7.94 4.27
C ILE A 481 -26.01 -6.85 4.67
N ARG A 482 -27.33 -7.10 4.57
CA ARG A 482 -28.35 -6.13 5.03
C ARG A 482 -28.20 -5.80 6.51
N GLY A 483 -27.86 -6.80 7.35
CA GLY A 483 -27.58 -6.57 8.78
C GLY A 483 -26.37 -5.65 8.99
N TRP A 484 -25.30 -5.88 8.22
CA TRP A 484 -24.10 -5.04 8.23
C TRP A 484 -24.39 -3.61 7.81
N GLU A 485 -25.05 -3.41 6.67
CA GLU A 485 -25.45 -2.09 6.16
C GLU A 485 -26.26 -1.30 7.20
N LYS A 486 -27.16 -2.00 7.91
CA LYS A 486 -27.92 -1.41 9.02
C LYS A 486 -27.01 -1.04 10.18
N ALA A 487 -26.07 -1.90 10.56
CA ALA A 487 -25.15 -1.66 11.67
C ALA A 487 -24.24 -0.46 11.42
N VAL A 488 -23.69 -0.31 10.22
CA VAL A 488 -22.83 0.81 9.83
C VAL A 488 -23.53 2.15 10.03
N LYS A 489 -24.82 2.25 9.75
CA LYS A 489 -25.61 3.49 9.93
C LYS A 489 -25.64 4.00 11.37
N TYR A 490 -25.51 3.12 12.36
CA TYR A 490 -25.45 3.50 13.77
C TYR A 490 -24.08 4.01 14.21
N ALA A 491 -23.04 3.78 13.41
CA ALA A 491 -21.69 4.28 13.69
C ALA A 491 -21.46 5.69 13.14
N TYR A 492 -22.25 6.15 12.16
CA TYR A 492 -22.05 7.45 11.50
C TYR A 492 -22.23 8.62 12.45
N GLY A 493 -21.34 9.63 12.30
CA GLY A 493 -21.46 10.92 12.96
C GLY A 493 -21.37 10.89 14.48
N TRP A 494 -20.98 9.79 15.09
CA TRP A 494 -20.99 9.59 16.54
C TRP A 494 -20.22 10.67 17.30
N ALA A 495 -19.10 11.13 16.76
CA ALA A 495 -18.20 12.11 17.41
C ALA A 495 -18.45 13.58 16.97
N ARG A 496 -19.62 13.87 16.38
CA ARG A 496 -20.04 15.23 16.04
C ARG A 496 -20.57 15.97 17.22
#